data_894aa91a7b65fba773f59d1ba844837a
#
_entry.id   894aa91a7b65fba773f59d1ba844837a
#
_cell.length_a   1.000
_cell.length_b   1.000
_cell.length_c   1.000
_cell.angle_alpha   90.00
_cell.angle_beta   90.00
_cell.angle_gamma   90.00
#
_symmetry.space_group_name_H-M   'P 1'
#
loop_
_entity.id
_entity.type
_entity.pdbx_description
1 polymer ?
#
loop_
_entity_poly.entity_id
_entity_poly.type
_entity_poly.pdbx_seq_one_letter_code
_entity_poly.pdbx_strand_id
1 'polypeptide(L)'
;DAILHHPDVQRLESAWRGLKFAVDRTNFRENIKMELLSISKEQLLEDFEDAPDITKSGLYKQVYTAEYGQFGGEPVGAMVANYEFSPSAPDIALMQSLSAVGAMAHAPCIAAAGAQFFGEDDFLKLPNLKDLHAIFEGPQYAKWNSFRASEDSRYMALTLPRFLLRLPYHEQNNPVKAFNYNEQVTGDHHSYLWGNAAFAFATRLSDSFAKFRWCPNIIGPQSGGTVDDLPLHQFEAMGEVQTKIPTEVLISERREFELAEEGFVALAMRKGSDNACFFSANSCQKPKYFGTSKEGKEAEANYKLGTQLPYTMITNRLAHYIKVLQREQLGSWKERVDLERELNNWIRQYVSDQDVVDPSVRGRRPLRQAQITVSDVEGDPGWYKVDLQVRPHFKYMGAFFTLSLVGKLDKQ
;
A
#
# COMPACT_ATOMS: atom_id res chain seq x y z
N ASP A 1 -20.15 -5.99 -28.26
CA ASP A 1 -19.09 -5.00 -28.03
C ASP A 1 -19.63 -3.70 -27.46
N ALA A 2 -20.58 -3.00 -28.11
CA ALA A 2 -21.05 -1.68 -27.67
C ALA A 2 -21.46 -1.58 -26.18
N ILE A 3 -21.99 -2.65 -25.60
CA ILE A 3 -22.34 -2.70 -24.17
C ILE A 3 -21.10 -2.98 -23.35
N LEU A 4 -20.30 -3.99 -23.68
CA LEU A 4 -19.14 -4.39 -22.90
C LEU A 4 -18.03 -3.31 -22.88
N HIS A 5 -17.89 -2.57 -23.98
CA HIS A 5 -16.90 -1.50 -24.07
C HIS A 5 -17.46 -0.13 -23.63
N HIS A 6 -18.72 -0.07 -23.15
CA HIS A 6 -19.23 1.15 -22.57
C HIS A 6 -18.49 1.48 -21.26
N PRO A 7 -18.02 2.72 -21.06
CA PRO A 7 -17.17 3.07 -19.90
C PRO A 7 -17.79 2.73 -18.53
N ASP A 8 -19.11 2.86 -18.38
CA ASP A 8 -19.80 2.52 -17.13
C ASP A 8 -19.83 1.01 -16.89
N VAL A 9 -19.99 0.20 -17.96
CA VAL A 9 -19.99 -1.26 -17.85
C VAL A 9 -18.56 -1.76 -17.55
N GLN A 10 -17.56 -1.22 -18.24
CA GLN A 10 -16.17 -1.55 -17.97
C GLN A 10 -15.78 -1.18 -16.54
N ARG A 11 -16.19 -0.02 -16.05
CA ARG A 11 -15.93 0.44 -14.68
C ARG A 11 -16.56 -0.50 -13.65
N LEU A 12 -17.80 -0.91 -13.86
CA LEU A 12 -18.48 -1.86 -12.99
C LEU A 12 -17.84 -3.25 -13.04
N GLU A 13 -17.57 -3.77 -14.25
CA GLU A 13 -16.91 -5.07 -14.43
C GLU A 13 -15.51 -5.08 -13.82
N SER A 14 -14.74 -4.00 -14.02
CA SER A 14 -13.41 -3.80 -13.44
C SER A 14 -13.43 -3.83 -11.91
N ALA A 15 -14.38 -3.14 -11.28
CA ALA A 15 -14.52 -3.14 -9.82
C ALA A 15 -14.79 -4.55 -9.27
N TRP A 16 -15.77 -5.28 -9.82
CA TRP A 16 -16.11 -6.62 -9.36
C TRP A 16 -15.04 -7.65 -9.66
N ARG A 17 -14.41 -7.59 -10.84
CA ARG A 17 -13.32 -8.52 -11.17
C ARG A 17 -12.04 -8.21 -10.40
N GLY A 18 -11.75 -6.94 -10.13
CA GLY A 18 -10.64 -6.55 -9.25
C GLY A 18 -10.83 -7.06 -7.83
N LEU A 19 -12.03 -6.90 -7.27
CA LEU A 19 -12.38 -7.48 -5.96
C LEU A 19 -12.28 -9.01 -5.98
N LYS A 20 -12.86 -9.65 -6.99
CA LYS A 20 -12.76 -11.11 -7.18
C LYS A 20 -11.30 -11.57 -7.26
N PHE A 21 -10.46 -10.86 -8.00
CA PHE A 21 -9.04 -11.15 -8.12
C PHE A 21 -8.32 -11.13 -6.75
N ALA A 22 -8.63 -10.13 -5.91
CA ALA A 22 -8.08 -10.05 -4.56
C ALA A 22 -8.61 -11.17 -3.64
N VAL A 23 -9.90 -11.47 -3.71
CA VAL A 23 -10.55 -12.53 -2.89
C VAL A 23 -10.05 -13.91 -3.26
N ASP A 24 -10.02 -14.26 -4.56
CA ASP A 24 -9.60 -15.59 -5.03
C ASP A 24 -8.14 -15.92 -4.68
N ARG A 25 -7.30 -14.88 -4.53
CA ARG A 25 -5.86 -15.00 -4.20
C ARG A 25 -5.57 -14.84 -2.71
N THR A 26 -6.57 -14.70 -1.87
CA THR A 26 -6.42 -14.56 -0.42
C THR A 26 -6.77 -15.85 0.30
N ASN A 27 -5.85 -16.31 1.15
CA ASN A 27 -6.10 -17.47 2.00
C ASN A 27 -6.79 -17.04 3.32
N PHE A 28 -8.11 -17.04 3.36
CA PHE A 28 -8.89 -16.67 4.54
C PHE A 28 -8.74 -17.62 5.75
N ARG A 29 -8.15 -18.81 5.56
CA ARG A 29 -7.85 -19.71 6.68
C ARG A 29 -6.68 -19.23 7.54
N GLU A 30 -5.92 -18.27 7.05
CA GLU A 30 -4.72 -17.74 7.70
C GLU A 30 -4.98 -16.45 8.50
N ASN A 31 -6.17 -16.32 9.10
CA ASN A 31 -6.57 -15.17 9.90
C ASN A 31 -6.51 -13.85 9.14
N ILE A 32 -7.02 -13.86 7.92
CA ILE A 32 -7.19 -12.66 7.08
C ILE A 32 -8.70 -12.42 6.95
N LYS A 33 -9.11 -11.19 7.17
CA LYS A 33 -10.49 -10.72 6.96
C LYS A 33 -10.48 -9.61 5.93
N MET A 34 -11.50 -9.57 5.10
CA MET A 34 -11.76 -8.48 4.17
C MET A 34 -13.17 -7.97 4.41
N GLU A 35 -13.30 -6.68 4.58
CA GLU A 35 -14.57 -5.97 4.66
C GLU A 35 -14.71 -5.06 3.47
N LEU A 36 -15.93 -4.91 2.96
CA LEU A 36 -16.24 -4.11 1.79
C LEU A 36 -17.06 -2.89 2.20
N LEU A 37 -16.51 -1.71 1.95
CA LEU A 37 -17.23 -0.45 2.05
C LEU A 37 -17.58 0.05 0.65
N SER A 38 -18.88 0.12 0.34
CA SER A 38 -19.38 0.67 -0.93
C SER A 38 -19.65 2.15 -0.79
N ILE A 39 -18.71 2.96 -1.28
CA ILE A 39 -18.78 4.41 -1.23
C ILE A 39 -18.10 5.00 -2.47
N SER A 40 -18.63 6.08 -3.05
CA SER A 40 -17.95 6.77 -4.14
C SER A 40 -16.88 7.74 -3.61
N LYS A 41 -15.99 8.18 -4.50
CA LYS A 41 -14.93 9.14 -4.16
C LYS A 41 -15.52 10.49 -3.73
N GLU A 42 -16.59 10.90 -4.40
CA GLU A 42 -17.34 12.12 -4.11
C GLU A 42 -18.02 12.05 -2.73
N GLN A 43 -18.75 10.97 -2.47
CA GLN A 43 -19.39 10.75 -1.17
C GLN A 43 -18.41 10.70 -0.01
N LEU A 44 -17.23 10.12 -0.26
CA LEU A 44 -16.18 10.07 0.77
C LEU A 44 -15.56 11.45 1.03
N LEU A 45 -15.44 12.27 0.00
CA LEU A 45 -14.99 13.65 0.15
C LEU A 45 -16.03 14.47 0.94
N GLU A 46 -17.32 14.33 0.61
CA GLU A 46 -18.43 14.96 1.35
C GLU A 46 -18.45 14.52 2.83
N ASP A 47 -18.24 13.23 3.14
CA ASP A 47 -18.14 12.75 4.53
C ASP A 47 -17.04 13.46 5.33
N PHE A 48 -15.92 13.77 4.70
CA PHE A 48 -14.85 14.52 5.34
C PHE A 48 -15.10 16.02 5.43
N GLU A 49 -15.75 16.61 4.43
CA GLU A 49 -16.09 18.05 4.41
C GLU A 49 -17.20 18.38 5.41
N ASP A 50 -18.18 17.51 5.57
CA ASP A 50 -19.29 17.67 6.51
C ASP A 50 -18.87 17.42 7.97
N ALA A 51 -17.80 16.68 8.17
CA ALA A 51 -17.29 16.41 9.52
C ALA A 51 -16.55 17.62 10.09
N PRO A 52 -16.89 18.10 11.29
CA PRO A 52 -16.19 19.23 11.93
C PRO A 52 -14.72 18.92 12.25
N ASP A 53 -14.37 17.66 12.34
CA ASP A 53 -13.03 17.11 12.53
C ASP A 53 -12.97 15.71 11.91
N ILE A 54 -11.83 15.30 11.40
CA ILE A 54 -11.60 13.97 10.79
C ILE A 54 -12.06 12.83 11.72
N THR A 55 -11.89 12.97 13.03
CA THR A 55 -12.33 11.98 14.03
C THR A 55 -13.85 11.80 14.10
N LYS A 56 -14.62 12.67 13.45
CA LYS A 56 -16.09 12.60 13.39
C LYS A 56 -16.60 12.05 12.06
N SER A 57 -15.72 11.87 11.08
CA SER A 57 -16.10 11.30 9.78
C SER A 57 -16.59 9.85 9.90
N GLY A 58 -17.42 9.43 8.95
CA GLY A 58 -17.92 8.07 8.87
C GLY A 58 -16.81 7.05 8.69
N LEU A 59 -15.84 7.35 7.80
CA LEU A 59 -14.71 6.46 7.58
C LEU A 59 -13.86 6.26 8.85
N TYR A 60 -13.56 7.34 9.59
CA TYR A 60 -12.83 7.22 10.84
C TYR A 60 -13.57 6.35 11.86
N LYS A 61 -14.89 6.50 11.97
CA LYS A 61 -15.71 5.67 12.86
C LYS A 61 -15.63 4.19 12.49
N GLN A 62 -15.65 3.85 11.21
CA GLN A 62 -15.53 2.46 10.75
C GLN A 62 -14.12 1.90 10.97
N VAL A 63 -13.09 2.60 10.57
CA VAL A 63 -11.71 2.08 10.56
C VAL A 63 -11.07 2.16 11.97
N TYR A 64 -11.32 3.24 12.70
CA TYR A 64 -10.69 3.47 14.00
C TYR A 64 -11.63 3.10 15.15
N THR A 65 -12.80 3.74 15.25
CA THR A 65 -13.64 3.65 16.44
C THR A 65 -14.24 2.26 16.61
N ALA A 66 -14.75 1.66 15.55
CA ALA A 66 -15.38 0.34 15.60
C ALA A 66 -14.38 -0.79 15.90
N GLU A 67 -13.14 -0.65 15.42
CA GLU A 67 -12.15 -1.73 15.47
C GLU A 67 -10.95 -1.39 16.37
N TYR A 68 -10.15 -0.41 15.99
CA TYR A 68 -8.92 -0.08 16.73
C TYR A 68 -9.20 0.57 18.08
N GLY A 69 -10.26 1.36 18.18
CA GLY A 69 -10.69 2.08 19.40
C GLY A 69 -11.51 1.25 20.39
N GLN A 70 -12.01 0.05 20.04
CA GLN A 70 -12.95 -0.73 20.82
C GLN A 70 -12.34 -1.98 21.46
N PHE A 71 -12.82 -2.37 22.66
CA PHE A 71 -12.44 -3.63 23.27
C PHE A 71 -12.91 -4.81 22.43
N GLY A 72 -12.01 -5.76 22.16
CA GLY A 72 -12.28 -6.91 21.31
C GLY A 72 -12.35 -6.62 19.80
N GLY A 73 -12.14 -5.37 19.40
CA GLY A 73 -12.05 -4.99 17.99
C GLY A 73 -10.78 -5.53 17.31
N GLU A 74 -10.86 -5.74 16.01
CA GLU A 74 -9.78 -6.28 15.18
C GLU A 74 -9.21 -5.15 14.30
N PRO A 75 -8.05 -4.55 14.65
CA PRO A 75 -7.52 -3.39 13.94
C PRO A 75 -7.36 -3.64 12.45
N VAL A 76 -7.84 -2.70 11.63
CA VAL A 76 -7.66 -2.72 10.18
C VAL A 76 -6.17 -2.61 9.86
N GLY A 77 -5.64 -3.56 9.08
CA GLY A 77 -4.22 -3.59 8.73
C GLY A 77 -3.86 -2.71 7.52
N ALA A 78 -4.78 -2.57 6.58
CA ALA A 78 -4.63 -1.71 5.41
C ALA A 78 -6.01 -1.40 4.80
N MET A 79 -6.14 -0.25 4.16
CA MET A 79 -7.29 0.12 3.34
C MET A 79 -6.91 -0.01 1.87
N VAL A 80 -7.75 -0.62 1.05
CA VAL A 80 -7.55 -0.74 -0.40
C VAL A 80 -8.68 0.00 -1.09
N ALA A 81 -8.37 1.12 -1.71
CA ALA A 81 -9.35 1.98 -2.36
C ALA A 81 -9.34 1.75 -3.88
N ASN A 82 -10.49 1.37 -4.43
CA ASN A 82 -10.66 1.24 -5.87
C ASN A 82 -10.91 2.61 -6.52
N TYR A 83 -10.02 3.57 -6.24
CA TYR A 83 -10.05 4.90 -6.82
C TYR A 83 -8.79 5.14 -7.65
N GLU A 84 -8.95 5.88 -8.75
CA GLU A 84 -7.85 6.49 -9.48
C GLU A 84 -7.79 7.96 -9.08
N PHE A 85 -6.65 8.38 -8.53
CA PHE A 85 -6.40 9.74 -8.12
C PHE A 85 -5.68 10.54 -9.20
N SER A 86 -5.94 11.85 -9.21
CA SER A 86 -5.31 12.83 -10.08
C SER A 86 -4.63 13.93 -9.23
N PRO A 87 -3.82 14.84 -9.80
CA PRO A 87 -3.25 15.96 -9.07
C PRO A 87 -4.25 17.10 -8.80
N SER A 88 -5.54 16.87 -9.03
CA SER A 88 -6.60 17.85 -8.78
C SER A 88 -6.74 18.19 -7.29
N ALA A 89 -7.23 19.39 -7.00
CA ALA A 89 -7.38 19.84 -5.63
C ALA A 89 -8.32 18.97 -4.77
N PRO A 90 -9.48 18.51 -5.27
CA PRO A 90 -10.34 17.59 -4.53
C PRO A 90 -9.69 16.25 -4.23
N ASP A 91 -8.98 15.69 -5.20
CA ASP A 91 -8.28 14.41 -5.03
C ASP A 91 -7.14 14.52 -4.00
N ILE A 92 -6.37 15.62 -4.03
CA ILE A 92 -5.33 15.86 -3.03
C ILE A 92 -5.93 16.04 -1.63
N ALA A 93 -7.05 16.77 -1.50
CA ALA A 93 -7.74 16.93 -0.22
C ALA A 93 -8.24 15.57 0.32
N LEU A 94 -8.82 14.74 -0.54
CA LEU A 94 -9.25 13.40 -0.16
C LEU A 94 -8.07 12.51 0.26
N MET A 95 -6.96 12.54 -0.46
CA MET A 95 -5.75 11.81 -0.08
C MET A 95 -5.19 12.27 1.27
N GLN A 96 -5.23 13.57 1.58
CA GLN A 96 -4.83 14.11 2.89
C GLN A 96 -5.70 13.53 4.01
N SER A 97 -7.02 13.53 3.84
CA SER A 97 -7.98 13.00 4.82
C SER A 97 -7.82 11.49 5.01
N LEU A 98 -7.69 10.72 3.91
CA LEU A 98 -7.42 9.29 3.96
C LEU A 98 -6.10 8.97 4.66
N SER A 99 -5.06 9.74 4.40
CA SER A 99 -3.75 9.57 5.04
C SER A 99 -3.82 9.86 6.53
N ALA A 100 -4.57 10.88 6.94
CA ALA A 100 -4.74 11.21 8.36
C ALA A 100 -5.53 10.12 9.10
N VAL A 101 -6.60 9.57 8.52
CA VAL A 101 -7.28 8.40 9.09
C VAL A 101 -6.32 7.20 9.16
N GLY A 102 -5.56 6.95 8.09
CA GLY A 102 -4.56 5.89 8.04
C GLY A 102 -3.48 6.04 9.11
N ALA A 103 -3.03 7.26 9.37
CA ALA A 103 -2.04 7.57 10.41
C ALA A 103 -2.60 7.27 11.81
N MET A 104 -3.80 7.71 12.10
CA MET A 104 -4.45 7.47 13.40
C MET A 104 -4.75 5.99 13.63
N ALA A 105 -5.20 5.28 12.61
CA ALA A 105 -5.53 3.84 12.70
C ALA A 105 -4.32 2.92 12.46
N HIS A 106 -3.16 3.45 12.12
CA HIS A 106 -2.00 2.66 11.65
C HIS A 106 -2.34 1.71 10.49
N ALA A 107 -3.17 2.17 9.57
CA ALA A 107 -3.68 1.42 8.43
C ALA A 107 -3.43 2.20 7.11
N PRO A 108 -2.35 1.92 6.38
CA PRO A 108 -2.08 2.62 5.12
C PRO A 108 -3.19 2.42 4.11
N CYS A 109 -3.49 3.48 3.35
CA CYS A 109 -4.41 3.43 2.22
C CYS A 109 -3.65 3.20 0.91
N ILE A 110 -4.08 2.21 0.15
CA ILE A 110 -3.50 1.83 -1.14
C ILE A 110 -4.55 2.06 -2.21
N ALA A 111 -4.23 2.91 -3.17
CA ALA A 111 -5.10 3.27 -4.29
C ALA A 111 -4.32 3.29 -5.60
N ALA A 112 -4.91 3.77 -6.68
CA ALA A 112 -4.21 3.96 -7.94
C ALA A 112 -3.96 5.43 -8.27
N ALA A 113 -2.86 5.69 -8.95
CA ALA A 113 -2.64 6.94 -9.67
C ALA A 113 -3.30 6.84 -11.05
N GLY A 114 -4.00 7.89 -11.45
CA GLY A 114 -4.47 8.04 -12.83
C GLY A 114 -3.37 8.59 -13.74
N ALA A 115 -3.51 8.36 -15.06
CA ALA A 115 -2.57 8.90 -16.06
C ALA A 115 -2.48 10.44 -16.04
N GLN A 116 -3.52 11.09 -15.53
CA GLN A 116 -3.58 12.55 -15.36
C GLN A 116 -2.48 13.11 -14.44
N PHE A 117 -1.90 12.30 -13.54
CA PHE A 117 -0.71 12.70 -12.78
C PHE A 117 0.48 13.05 -13.70
N PHE A 118 0.51 12.47 -14.88
CA PHE A 118 1.58 12.66 -15.86
C PHE A 118 1.19 13.63 -16.97
N GLY A 119 0.01 14.26 -16.86
CA GLY A 119 -0.53 15.17 -17.88
C GLY A 119 -1.06 14.45 -19.12
N GLU A 120 -1.39 13.17 -19.02
CA GLU A 120 -1.84 12.32 -20.11
C GLU A 120 -3.24 11.73 -19.79
N ASP A 121 -3.97 11.38 -20.85
CA ASP A 121 -5.29 10.74 -20.73
C ASP A 121 -5.19 9.24 -20.45
N ASP A 122 -4.10 8.63 -20.88
CA ASP A 122 -3.78 7.21 -20.66
C ASP A 122 -2.29 7.00 -20.35
N PHE A 123 -1.93 5.78 -19.91
CA PHE A 123 -0.55 5.46 -19.58
C PHE A 123 0.35 5.13 -20.80
N LEU A 124 -0.20 5.10 -22.03
CA LEU A 124 0.56 4.68 -23.22
C LEU A 124 1.83 5.51 -23.48
N LYS A 125 1.80 6.78 -23.09
CA LYS A 125 2.95 7.68 -23.23
C LYS A 125 3.93 7.64 -22.06
N LEU A 126 3.54 7.08 -20.92
CA LEU A 126 4.35 7.05 -19.69
C LEU A 126 5.78 6.51 -19.90
N PRO A 127 6.01 5.43 -20.68
CA PRO A 127 7.37 4.95 -20.93
C PRO A 127 8.26 5.96 -21.65
N ASN A 128 7.68 6.85 -22.44
CA ASN A 128 8.38 7.80 -23.32
C ASN A 128 8.55 9.20 -22.71
N LEU A 129 7.98 9.48 -21.53
CA LEU A 129 8.19 10.75 -20.83
C LEU A 129 9.67 10.92 -20.49
N LYS A 130 10.22 12.13 -20.70
CA LYS A 130 11.68 12.33 -20.60
C LYS A 130 12.17 12.37 -19.14
N ASP A 131 11.63 13.27 -18.37
CA ASP A 131 12.09 13.55 -16.99
C ASP A 131 10.88 13.74 -16.08
N LEU A 132 10.59 12.73 -15.27
CA LEU A 132 9.45 12.78 -14.33
C LEU A 132 9.68 13.79 -13.23
N HIS A 133 10.92 13.93 -12.75
CA HIS A 133 11.22 14.86 -11.66
C HIS A 133 10.94 16.31 -12.10
N ALA A 134 11.41 16.69 -13.28
CA ALA A 134 11.12 18.01 -13.84
C ALA A 134 9.62 18.26 -14.08
N ILE A 135 8.85 17.23 -14.45
CA ILE A 135 7.39 17.33 -14.57
C ILE A 135 6.77 17.68 -13.22
N PHE A 136 7.13 16.96 -12.14
CA PHE A 136 6.56 17.14 -10.82
C PHE A 136 7.07 18.41 -10.07
N GLU A 137 8.12 19.06 -10.55
CA GLU A 137 8.52 20.38 -10.08
C GLU A 137 7.62 21.51 -10.62
N GLY A 138 6.80 21.23 -11.61
CA GLY A 138 5.89 22.19 -12.22
C GLY A 138 4.89 22.80 -11.21
N PRO A 139 4.48 24.07 -11.41
CA PRO A 139 3.59 24.79 -10.46
C PRO A 139 2.23 24.13 -10.29
N GLN A 140 1.74 23.39 -11.27
CA GLN A 140 0.49 22.60 -11.20
C GLN A 140 0.54 21.52 -10.12
N TYR A 141 1.73 21.05 -9.71
CA TYR A 141 1.93 20.04 -8.68
C TYR A 141 2.22 20.60 -7.29
N ALA A 142 2.08 21.91 -7.08
CA ALA A 142 2.37 22.54 -5.79
C ALA A 142 1.59 21.89 -4.63
N LYS A 143 0.31 21.58 -4.82
CA LYS A 143 -0.52 20.88 -3.81
C LYS A 143 -0.07 19.43 -3.59
N TRP A 144 0.26 18.72 -4.66
CA TRP A 144 0.83 17.37 -4.58
C TRP A 144 2.14 17.36 -3.81
N ASN A 145 3.06 18.27 -4.12
CA ASN A 145 4.34 18.38 -3.42
C ASN A 145 4.16 18.77 -1.94
N SER A 146 3.19 19.64 -1.63
CA SER A 146 2.83 19.96 -0.24
C SER A 146 2.29 18.75 0.50
N PHE A 147 1.42 17.96 -0.13
CA PHE A 147 0.94 16.71 0.45
C PHE A 147 2.09 15.73 0.71
N ARG A 148 2.97 15.50 -0.26
CA ARG A 148 4.14 14.62 -0.11
C ARG A 148 5.08 15.05 1.01
N ALA A 149 5.15 16.35 1.34
CA ALA A 149 5.96 16.87 2.42
C ALA A 149 5.33 16.66 3.82
N SER A 150 4.05 16.31 3.89
CA SER A 150 3.36 16.06 5.16
C SER A 150 3.78 14.73 5.78
N GLU A 151 3.68 14.62 7.12
CA GLU A 151 4.06 13.39 7.83
C GLU A 151 3.08 12.24 7.54
N ASP A 152 1.78 12.55 7.37
CA ASP A 152 0.74 11.56 7.16
C ASP A 152 0.78 10.93 5.77
N SER A 153 1.42 11.56 4.79
CA SER A 153 1.53 11.05 3.42
C SER A 153 2.26 9.71 3.33
N ARG A 154 2.96 9.26 4.40
CA ARG A 154 3.51 7.91 4.52
C ARG A 154 2.45 6.82 4.59
N TYR A 155 1.21 7.19 4.93
CA TYR A 155 0.07 6.27 5.00
C TYR A 155 -0.75 6.23 3.70
N MET A 156 -0.25 6.82 2.63
CA MET A 156 -0.84 6.74 1.29
C MET A 156 0.13 6.13 0.30
N ALA A 157 -0.37 5.20 -0.52
CA ALA A 157 0.37 4.60 -1.61
C ALA A 157 -0.46 4.62 -2.89
N LEU A 158 0.15 5.03 -3.99
CA LEU A 158 -0.49 5.11 -5.30
C LEU A 158 0.16 4.12 -6.26
N THR A 159 -0.59 3.12 -6.67
CA THR A 159 -0.16 2.06 -7.58
C THR A 159 -0.44 2.44 -9.04
N LEU A 160 0.38 1.96 -9.96
CA LEU A 160 0.21 2.10 -11.41
C LEU A 160 1.08 1.06 -12.15
N PRO A 161 0.91 0.84 -13.46
CA PRO A 161 -0.26 1.11 -14.27
C PRO A 161 -1.39 0.11 -13.96
N ARG A 162 -2.48 0.21 -14.67
CA ARG A 162 -3.55 -0.79 -14.63
C ARG A 162 -3.06 -2.13 -15.19
N PHE A 163 -3.73 -3.21 -14.81
CA PHE A 163 -3.43 -4.56 -15.31
C PHE A 163 -4.67 -5.23 -15.89
N LEU A 164 -4.47 -6.22 -16.75
CA LEU A 164 -5.54 -6.93 -17.45
C LEU A 164 -6.25 -7.87 -16.48
N LEU A 165 -7.58 -7.73 -16.36
CA LEU A 165 -8.40 -8.53 -15.44
C LEU A 165 -8.95 -9.81 -16.05
N ARG A 166 -9.12 -9.83 -17.36
CA ARG A 166 -9.56 -11.01 -18.12
C ARG A 166 -9.08 -10.97 -19.57
N LEU A 167 -9.03 -12.13 -20.16
CA LEU A 167 -8.93 -12.25 -21.60
C LEU A 167 -10.23 -11.77 -22.26
N PRO A 168 -10.17 -11.21 -23.48
CA PRO A 168 -11.35 -11.01 -24.31
C PRO A 168 -12.15 -12.31 -24.45
N TYR A 169 -13.46 -12.20 -24.54
CA TYR A 169 -14.30 -13.36 -24.77
C TYR A 169 -14.03 -13.92 -26.17
N HIS A 170 -13.76 -15.22 -26.24
CA HIS A 170 -13.48 -15.92 -27.48
C HIS A 170 -13.78 -17.42 -27.33
N GLU A 171 -14.26 -18.08 -28.38
CA GLU A 171 -14.66 -19.49 -28.36
C GLU A 171 -13.61 -20.44 -27.79
N GLN A 172 -12.33 -20.18 -28.06
CA GLN A 172 -11.24 -21.07 -27.66
C GLN A 172 -10.64 -20.70 -26.29
N ASN A 173 -10.48 -19.42 -25.99
CA ASN A 173 -9.66 -18.97 -24.85
C ASN A 173 -10.48 -18.53 -23.65
N ASN A 174 -11.67 -17.95 -23.88
CA ASN A 174 -12.56 -17.46 -22.83
C ASN A 174 -14.02 -17.53 -23.30
N PRO A 175 -14.59 -18.75 -23.43
CA PRO A 175 -15.92 -18.94 -24.01
C PRO A 175 -17.06 -18.41 -23.13
N VAL A 176 -18.03 -17.77 -23.76
CA VAL A 176 -19.31 -17.46 -23.12
C VAL A 176 -20.22 -18.67 -23.21
N LYS A 177 -20.67 -19.17 -22.03
CA LYS A 177 -21.50 -20.39 -21.97
C LYS A 177 -22.87 -20.28 -22.65
N ALA A 178 -23.42 -19.04 -22.71
CA ALA A 178 -24.78 -18.82 -23.19
C ALA A 178 -24.90 -18.69 -24.72
N PHE A 179 -23.87 -18.23 -25.40
CA PHE A 179 -23.85 -18.02 -26.86
C PHE A 179 -22.43 -17.88 -27.37
N ASN A 180 -22.20 -18.15 -28.64
CA ASN A 180 -20.90 -17.93 -29.28
C ASN A 180 -20.68 -16.43 -29.46
N TYR A 181 -19.67 -15.91 -28.77
CA TYR A 181 -19.30 -14.51 -28.79
C TYR A 181 -17.81 -14.33 -28.88
N ASN A 182 -17.37 -13.51 -29.82
CA ASN A 182 -15.98 -13.13 -30.01
C ASN A 182 -15.87 -11.61 -29.82
N GLU A 183 -15.29 -11.19 -28.73
CA GLU A 183 -15.08 -9.78 -28.39
C GLU A 183 -14.02 -9.16 -29.27
N GLN A 184 -14.33 -8.04 -29.89
CA GLN A 184 -13.41 -7.33 -30.78
C GLN A 184 -12.62 -6.29 -29.99
N VAL A 185 -11.37 -6.59 -29.70
CA VAL A 185 -10.45 -5.71 -28.95
C VAL A 185 -9.20 -5.35 -29.72
N THR A 186 -9.01 -5.94 -30.90
CA THR A 186 -7.79 -5.79 -31.68
C THR A 186 -7.64 -4.36 -32.19
N GLY A 187 -6.51 -3.74 -31.88
CA GLY A 187 -6.19 -2.38 -32.29
C GLY A 187 -6.76 -1.26 -31.41
N ASP A 188 -7.60 -1.59 -30.42
CA ASP A 188 -8.13 -0.62 -29.48
C ASP A 188 -7.73 -0.93 -28.04
N HIS A 189 -6.86 -0.08 -27.47
CA HIS A 189 -6.37 -0.20 -26.12
C HIS A 189 -7.48 -0.10 -25.05
N HIS A 190 -8.50 0.73 -25.32
CA HIS A 190 -9.58 1.01 -24.36
C HIS A 190 -10.65 -0.09 -24.34
N SER A 191 -10.68 -0.96 -25.35
CA SER A 191 -11.59 -2.11 -25.37
C SER A 191 -11.19 -3.24 -24.43
N TYR A 192 -9.94 -3.27 -23.95
CA TYR A 192 -9.52 -4.22 -22.92
C TYR A 192 -10.05 -3.86 -21.53
N LEU A 193 -10.31 -4.87 -20.72
CA LEU A 193 -10.74 -4.67 -19.34
C LEU A 193 -9.55 -4.48 -18.40
N TRP A 194 -9.26 -3.25 -18.08
CA TRP A 194 -8.18 -2.86 -17.18
C TRP A 194 -8.64 -2.79 -15.73
N GLY A 195 -7.82 -3.27 -14.80
CA GLY A 195 -8.06 -3.25 -13.36
C GLY A 195 -7.10 -2.35 -12.60
N ASN A 196 -7.56 -1.88 -11.46
CA ASN A 196 -6.77 -1.08 -10.53
C ASN A 196 -5.65 -1.94 -9.91
N ALA A 197 -4.40 -1.50 -10.02
CA ALA A 197 -3.24 -2.22 -9.49
C ALA A 197 -3.21 -2.30 -7.95
N ALA A 198 -4.02 -1.52 -7.24
CA ALA A 198 -4.18 -1.65 -5.80
C ALA A 198 -4.72 -3.04 -5.40
N PHE A 199 -5.58 -3.65 -6.21
CA PHE A 199 -6.03 -5.04 -5.98
C PHE A 199 -4.88 -6.05 -6.14
N ALA A 200 -4.01 -5.84 -7.11
CA ALA A 200 -2.82 -6.68 -7.27
C ALA A 200 -1.87 -6.52 -6.07
N PHE A 201 -1.68 -5.30 -5.57
CA PHE A 201 -0.87 -5.04 -4.39
C PHE A 201 -1.49 -5.64 -3.11
N ALA A 202 -2.82 -5.58 -2.96
CA ALA A 202 -3.54 -6.22 -1.85
C ALA A 202 -3.26 -7.72 -1.77
N THR A 203 -3.14 -8.41 -2.91
CA THR A 203 -2.77 -9.84 -2.93
C THR A 203 -1.37 -10.09 -2.39
N ARG A 204 -0.44 -9.13 -2.51
CA ARG A 204 0.91 -9.26 -1.93
C ARG A 204 0.90 -9.10 -0.43
N LEU A 205 0.07 -8.18 0.08
CA LEU A 205 -0.12 -8.03 1.52
C LEU A 205 -0.73 -9.31 2.13
N SER A 206 -1.80 -9.83 1.55
CA SER A 206 -2.47 -11.04 2.04
C SER A 206 -1.56 -12.27 1.94
N ASP A 207 -0.81 -12.45 0.85
CA ASP A 207 0.12 -13.56 0.66
C ASP A 207 1.28 -13.52 1.67
N SER A 208 1.89 -12.35 1.87
CA SER A 208 2.96 -12.17 2.86
C SER A 208 2.45 -12.46 4.28
N PHE A 209 1.26 -11.96 4.62
CA PHE A 209 0.66 -12.22 5.92
C PHE A 209 0.30 -13.69 6.13
N ALA A 210 -0.27 -14.34 5.14
CA ALA A 210 -0.60 -15.77 5.20
C ALA A 210 0.64 -16.63 5.49
N LYS A 211 1.77 -16.32 4.84
CA LYS A 211 3.02 -17.08 4.96
C LYS A 211 3.79 -16.78 6.25
N PHE A 212 3.83 -15.51 6.66
CA PHE A 212 4.76 -15.04 7.70
C PHE A 212 4.10 -14.39 8.91
N ARG A 213 2.81 -14.06 8.85
CA ARG A 213 2.07 -13.25 9.84
C ARG A 213 2.49 -11.78 9.87
N TRP A 214 3.31 -11.37 8.91
CA TRP A 214 3.82 -10.02 8.70
C TRP A 214 3.77 -9.68 7.22
N CYS A 215 3.83 -8.38 6.89
CA CYS A 215 3.85 -7.91 5.50
C CYS A 215 5.18 -7.25 5.08
N PRO A 216 6.37 -7.77 5.43
CA PRO A 216 7.63 -7.22 4.93
C PRO A 216 7.95 -7.72 3.52
N ASN A 217 7.43 -8.88 3.13
CA ASN A 217 7.77 -9.57 1.88
C ASN A 217 6.68 -9.28 0.83
N ILE A 218 6.67 -8.06 0.31
CA ILE A 218 5.67 -7.54 -0.66
C ILE A 218 6.30 -6.91 -1.90
N ILE A 219 7.64 -6.91 -1.98
CA ILE A 219 8.40 -6.32 -3.09
C ILE A 219 9.49 -7.29 -3.56
N GLY A 220 9.88 -7.13 -4.83
CA GLY A 220 10.92 -7.94 -5.44
C GLY A 220 10.46 -9.33 -5.88
N PRO A 221 11.08 -9.87 -6.96
CA PRO A 221 10.61 -11.10 -7.60
C PRO A 221 10.77 -12.35 -6.72
N GLN A 222 11.71 -12.36 -5.79
CA GLN A 222 11.96 -13.49 -4.87
C GLN A 222 11.45 -13.24 -3.45
N SER A 223 10.94 -12.04 -3.20
CA SER A 223 10.54 -11.60 -1.85
C SER A 223 9.06 -11.24 -1.77
N GLY A 224 8.23 -11.86 -2.60
CA GLY A 224 6.77 -11.77 -2.51
C GLY A 224 6.12 -10.63 -3.32
N GLY A 225 6.90 -9.87 -4.10
CA GLY A 225 6.36 -8.79 -4.96
C GLY A 225 5.75 -9.29 -6.27
N THR A 226 5.92 -10.57 -6.62
CA THR A 226 5.43 -11.14 -7.88
C THR A 226 3.93 -11.42 -7.83
N VAL A 227 3.24 -11.01 -8.89
CA VAL A 227 1.83 -11.31 -9.16
C VAL A 227 1.82 -12.27 -10.35
N ASP A 228 1.50 -13.52 -10.08
CA ASP A 228 1.55 -14.62 -11.05
C ASP A 228 0.21 -14.78 -11.78
N ASP A 229 0.20 -15.58 -12.85
CA ASP A 229 -0.99 -16.00 -13.61
C ASP A 229 -1.85 -14.82 -14.07
N LEU A 230 -1.23 -13.80 -14.64
CA LEU A 230 -1.95 -12.68 -15.24
C LEU A 230 -2.37 -13.01 -16.69
N PRO A 231 -3.54 -12.53 -17.16
CA PRO A 231 -3.99 -12.78 -18.50
C PRO A 231 -3.00 -12.26 -19.56
N LEU A 232 -2.63 -13.12 -20.52
CA LEU A 232 -1.84 -12.79 -21.69
C LEU A 232 -2.69 -13.00 -22.95
N HIS A 233 -3.03 -11.93 -23.65
CA HIS A 233 -3.81 -12.04 -24.88
C HIS A 233 -2.90 -12.12 -26.08
N GLN A 234 -2.87 -13.29 -26.73
CA GLN A 234 -2.19 -13.51 -28.02
C GLN A 234 -3.21 -13.40 -29.13
N PHE A 235 -2.89 -12.61 -30.15
CA PHE A 235 -3.74 -12.39 -31.31
C PHE A 235 -2.89 -12.28 -32.57
N GLU A 236 -3.46 -12.66 -33.68
CA GLU A 236 -2.81 -12.53 -35.00
C GLU A 236 -3.09 -11.15 -35.59
N ALA A 237 -2.05 -10.41 -35.92
CA ALA A 237 -2.14 -9.14 -36.62
C ALA A 237 -1.03 -9.05 -37.67
N MET A 238 -1.39 -8.63 -38.89
CA MET A 238 -0.47 -8.49 -40.01
C MET A 238 0.32 -9.77 -40.35
N GLY A 239 -0.25 -10.94 -40.07
CA GLY A 239 0.40 -12.24 -40.31
C GLY A 239 1.42 -12.67 -39.25
N GLU A 240 1.52 -11.95 -38.14
CA GLU A 240 2.37 -12.28 -37.02
C GLU A 240 1.55 -12.42 -35.74
N VAL A 241 1.98 -13.31 -34.81
CA VAL A 241 1.38 -13.44 -33.51
C VAL A 241 1.89 -12.32 -32.60
N GLN A 242 1.00 -11.44 -32.23
CA GLN A 242 1.27 -10.38 -31.27
C GLN A 242 0.75 -10.74 -29.88
N THR A 243 1.40 -10.21 -28.86
CA THR A 243 1.00 -10.45 -27.45
C THR A 243 0.67 -9.12 -26.78
N LYS A 244 -0.56 -8.98 -26.29
CA LYS A 244 -0.91 -7.93 -25.35
C LYS A 244 -0.43 -8.33 -23.98
N ILE A 245 0.46 -7.53 -23.43
CA ILE A 245 1.05 -7.76 -22.11
C ILE A 245 0.01 -7.55 -21.00
N PRO A 246 0.20 -8.19 -19.85
CA PRO A 246 -0.76 -8.13 -18.73
C PRO A 246 -0.83 -6.77 -18.04
N THR A 247 0.19 -5.94 -18.15
CA THR A 247 0.16 -4.55 -17.69
C THR A 247 -0.19 -3.61 -18.83
N GLU A 248 -0.83 -2.49 -18.52
CA GLU A 248 -1.27 -1.53 -19.54
C GLU A 248 -0.12 -1.02 -20.41
N VAL A 249 1.04 -0.81 -19.79
CA VAL A 249 2.29 -0.43 -20.45
C VAL A 249 3.49 -1.17 -19.87
N LEU A 250 4.55 -1.25 -20.66
CA LEU A 250 5.83 -1.80 -20.22
C LEU A 250 6.62 -0.73 -19.46
N ILE A 251 6.93 -0.99 -18.20
CA ILE A 251 7.77 -0.13 -17.36
C ILE A 251 9.17 -0.70 -17.32
N SER A 252 10.16 0.09 -17.75
CA SER A 252 11.58 -0.27 -17.65
C SER A 252 12.08 -0.08 -16.19
N GLU A 253 13.20 -0.74 -15.84
CA GLU A 253 13.84 -0.60 -14.52
C GLU A 253 14.14 0.86 -14.18
N ARG A 254 14.66 1.64 -15.13
CA ARG A 254 14.91 3.07 -14.93
C ARG A 254 13.61 3.82 -14.63
N ARG A 255 12.54 3.53 -15.38
CA ARG A 255 11.24 4.20 -15.20
C ARG A 255 10.59 3.81 -13.87
N GLU A 256 10.73 2.56 -13.46
CA GLU A 256 10.27 2.10 -12.15
C GLU A 256 10.96 2.86 -11.02
N PHE A 257 12.28 3.03 -11.11
CA PHE A 257 13.06 3.79 -10.13
C PHE A 257 12.63 5.27 -10.07
N GLU A 258 12.46 5.93 -11.23
CA GLU A 258 11.99 7.32 -11.31
C GLU A 258 10.58 7.47 -10.68
N LEU A 259 9.67 6.52 -10.95
CA LEU A 259 8.33 6.49 -10.35
C LEU A 259 8.38 6.29 -8.84
N ALA A 260 9.23 5.41 -8.35
CA ALA A 260 9.40 5.15 -6.92
C ALA A 260 9.93 6.38 -6.18
N GLU A 261 10.85 7.14 -6.77
CA GLU A 261 11.32 8.41 -6.17
C GLU A 261 10.24 9.48 -6.13
N GLU A 262 9.33 9.48 -7.09
CA GLU A 262 8.18 10.38 -7.11
C GLU A 262 6.98 9.87 -6.28
N GLY A 263 7.15 8.77 -5.52
CA GLY A 263 6.17 8.28 -4.54
C GLY A 263 5.06 7.42 -5.14
N PHE A 264 5.34 6.77 -6.27
CA PHE A 264 4.44 5.81 -6.90
C PHE A 264 4.95 4.37 -6.75
N VAL A 265 4.01 3.42 -6.76
CA VAL A 265 4.29 1.99 -6.68
C VAL A 265 3.99 1.36 -8.04
N ALA A 266 5.05 1.02 -8.77
CA ALA A 266 4.91 0.53 -10.13
C ALA A 266 4.77 -0.99 -10.20
N LEU A 267 3.76 -1.46 -10.92
CA LEU A 267 3.60 -2.86 -11.32
C LEU A 267 4.30 -3.06 -12.67
N ALA A 268 5.49 -3.64 -12.65
CA ALA A 268 6.30 -3.86 -13.85
C ALA A 268 6.19 -5.32 -14.31
N MET A 269 5.92 -5.51 -15.60
CA MET A 269 5.88 -6.83 -16.20
C MET A 269 7.28 -7.44 -16.30
N ARG A 270 7.38 -8.73 -16.02
CA ARG A 270 8.58 -9.50 -16.31
C ARG A 270 8.56 -9.96 -17.77
N LYS A 271 9.55 -9.54 -18.56
CA LYS A 271 9.63 -9.88 -19.99
C LYS A 271 9.63 -11.40 -20.22
N GLY A 272 8.77 -11.86 -21.11
CA GLY A 272 8.68 -13.27 -21.50
C GLY A 272 7.93 -14.17 -20.49
N SER A 273 7.17 -13.59 -19.57
CA SER A 273 6.32 -14.33 -18.63
C SER A 273 4.93 -13.69 -18.52
N ASP A 274 4.00 -14.41 -17.90
CA ASP A 274 2.66 -13.93 -17.51
C ASP A 274 2.66 -13.21 -16.14
N ASN A 275 3.85 -12.96 -15.60
CA ASN A 275 4.02 -12.41 -14.27
C ASN A 275 4.37 -10.92 -14.33
N ALA A 276 3.82 -10.17 -13.38
CA ALA A 276 4.24 -8.82 -13.07
C ALA A 276 4.79 -8.75 -11.64
N CYS A 277 5.57 -7.73 -11.34
CA CYS A 277 6.21 -7.60 -10.04
C CYS A 277 6.22 -6.15 -9.55
N PHE A 278 6.00 -5.97 -8.26
CA PHE A 278 6.30 -4.73 -7.56
C PHE A 278 7.76 -4.79 -7.09
N PHE A 279 8.64 -4.00 -7.72
CA PHE A 279 10.06 -3.97 -7.35
C PHE A 279 10.34 -3.07 -6.16
N SER A 280 9.55 -2.02 -5.99
CA SER A 280 9.55 -1.10 -4.86
C SER A 280 8.13 -0.85 -4.36
N ALA A 281 7.98 -0.36 -3.13
CA ALA A 281 6.71 0.04 -2.56
C ALA A 281 6.92 1.24 -1.64
N ASN A 282 7.14 2.39 -2.27
CA ASN A 282 7.26 3.67 -1.57
C ASN A 282 5.87 4.26 -1.33
N SER A 283 5.68 4.86 -0.16
CA SER A 283 4.52 5.71 0.08
C SER A 283 4.65 7.04 -0.67
N CYS A 284 3.59 7.83 -0.68
CA CYS A 284 3.62 9.15 -1.31
C CYS A 284 4.56 10.15 -0.62
N GLN A 285 5.06 9.85 0.59
CA GLN A 285 5.89 10.76 1.37
C GLN A 285 7.23 11.04 0.68
N LYS A 286 7.56 12.32 0.53
CA LYS A 286 8.86 12.75 0.02
C LYS A 286 9.91 12.63 1.11
N PRO A 287 11.05 11.95 0.89
CA PRO A 287 12.15 11.92 1.84
C PRO A 287 12.66 13.34 2.13
N LYS A 288 12.91 13.63 3.41
CA LYS A 288 13.49 14.91 3.84
C LYS A 288 15.00 14.89 3.66
N TYR A 289 15.57 16.02 3.23
CA TYR A 289 17.00 16.23 3.15
C TYR A 289 17.54 16.76 4.48
N PHE A 290 18.59 16.16 5.02
CA PHE A 290 19.19 16.48 6.31
C PHE A 290 20.62 17.02 6.20
N GLY A 291 21.06 17.41 5.00
CA GLY A 291 22.38 17.95 4.76
C GLY A 291 23.44 16.91 4.35
N THR A 292 24.66 17.36 4.08
CA THR A 292 25.76 16.55 3.53
C THR A 292 26.65 15.92 4.58
N SER A 293 26.44 16.20 5.87
CA SER A 293 27.22 15.60 6.97
C SER A 293 26.96 14.09 7.04
N LYS A 294 27.82 13.36 7.73
CA LYS A 294 27.64 11.90 7.91
C LYS A 294 26.35 11.60 8.66
N GLU A 295 26.09 12.34 9.73
CA GLU A 295 24.87 12.22 10.52
C GLU A 295 23.63 12.60 9.70
N GLY A 296 23.75 13.64 8.85
CA GLY A 296 22.67 14.05 7.94
C GLY A 296 22.32 12.96 6.92
N LYS A 297 23.32 12.31 6.31
CA LYS A 297 23.10 11.20 5.38
C LYS A 297 22.51 9.96 6.07
N GLU A 298 22.91 9.66 7.29
CA GLU A 298 22.32 8.58 8.09
C GLU A 298 20.86 8.89 8.45
N ALA A 299 20.57 10.14 8.84
CA ALA A 299 19.21 10.58 9.12
C ALA A 299 18.31 10.55 7.86
N GLU A 300 18.84 10.98 6.71
CA GLU A 300 18.14 10.88 5.42
C GLU A 300 17.85 9.43 5.03
N ALA A 301 18.83 8.53 5.16
CA ALA A 301 18.65 7.11 4.93
C ALA A 301 17.57 6.52 5.85
N ASN A 302 17.59 6.84 7.14
CA ASN A 302 16.57 6.42 8.09
C ASN A 302 15.18 6.96 7.72
N TYR A 303 15.08 8.24 7.33
CA TYR A 303 13.82 8.84 6.93
C TYR A 303 13.27 8.19 5.65
N LYS A 304 14.14 7.98 4.64
CA LYS A 304 13.79 7.31 3.38
C LYS A 304 13.22 5.91 3.59
N LEU A 305 13.65 5.22 4.63
CA LEU A 305 13.12 3.91 4.98
C LEU A 305 11.74 3.98 5.63
N GLY A 306 11.49 4.99 6.43
CA GLY A 306 10.16 5.28 6.98
C GLY A 306 9.11 5.58 5.90
N THR A 307 9.53 5.92 4.68
CA THR A 307 8.64 6.11 3.54
C THR A 307 8.28 4.81 2.81
N GLN A 308 8.91 3.68 3.13
CA GLN A 308 8.66 2.41 2.46
C GLN A 308 7.58 1.59 3.19
N LEU A 309 6.59 1.12 2.45
CA LEU A 309 5.47 0.35 2.99
C LEU A 309 5.87 -0.92 3.75
N PRO A 310 6.86 -1.73 3.32
CA PRO A 310 7.27 -2.90 4.11
C PRO A 310 7.60 -2.56 5.56
N TYR A 311 8.22 -1.41 5.81
CA TYR A 311 8.54 -0.94 7.17
C TYR A 311 7.34 -0.39 7.89
N THR A 312 6.57 0.45 7.21
CA THR A 312 5.33 1.01 7.73
C THR A 312 4.40 -0.11 8.18
N MET A 313 4.29 -1.20 7.41
CA MET A 313 3.49 -2.37 7.77
C MET A 313 3.99 -3.09 9.03
N ILE A 314 5.32 -3.21 9.22
CA ILE A 314 5.87 -3.83 10.44
C ILE A 314 5.56 -2.96 11.66
N THR A 315 5.85 -1.66 11.57
CA THR A 315 5.65 -0.73 12.71
C THR A 315 4.19 -0.57 13.06
N ASN A 316 3.31 -0.48 12.08
CA ASN A 316 1.87 -0.41 12.29
C ASN A 316 1.33 -1.66 13.00
N ARG A 317 1.79 -2.85 12.58
CA ARG A 317 1.39 -4.11 13.24
C ARG A 317 1.85 -4.17 14.68
N LEU A 318 3.07 -3.70 14.97
CA LEU A 318 3.57 -3.59 16.34
C LEU A 318 2.72 -2.59 17.16
N ALA A 319 2.36 -1.45 16.58
CA ALA A 319 1.48 -0.48 17.23
C ALA A 319 0.10 -1.08 17.56
N HIS A 320 -0.49 -1.85 16.65
CA HIS A 320 -1.74 -2.58 16.90
C HIS A 320 -1.61 -3.54 18.08
N TYR A 321 -0.56 -4.36 18.11
CA TYR A 321 -0.32 -5.29 19.22
C TYR A 321 -0.11 -4.57 20.54
N ILE A 322 0.71 -3.53 20.58
CA ILE A 322 0.97 -2.76 21.80
C ILE A 322 -0.35 -2.16 22.32
N LYS A 323 -1.19 -1.60 21.46
CA LYS A 323 -2.48 -1.05 21.86
C LYS A 323 -3.41 -2.10 22.47
N VAL A 324 -3.49 -3.29 21.86
CA VAL A 324 -4.29 -4.40 22.40
C VAL A 324 -3.75 -4.84 23.76
N LEU A 325 -2.44 -5.07 23.87
CA LEU A 325 -1.78 -5.45 25.12
C LEU A 325 -2.02 -4.43 26.24
N GLN A 326 -1.95 -3.14 25.92
CA GLN A 326 -2.21 -2.07 26.89
C GLN A 326 -3.65 -2.06 27.37
N ARG A 327 -4.62 -2.32 26.50
CA ARG A 327 -6.03 -2.42 26.90
C ARG A 327 -6.28 -3.59 27.86
N GLU A 328 -5.66 -4.73 27.62
CA GLU A 328 -5.78 -5.91 28.48
C GLU A 328 -5.17 -5.67 29.87
N GLN A 329 -4.27 -4.69 29.99
CA GLN A 329 -3.63 -4.31 31.25
C GLN A 329 -4.40 -3.23 32.03
N LEU A 330 -5.47 -2.66 31.45
CA LEU A 330 -6.27 -1.65 32.15
C LEU A 330 -6.85 -2.21 33.47
N GLY A 331 -6.68 -1.47 34.56
CA GLY A 331 -7.08 -1.90 35.88
C GLY A 331 -6.12 -2.85 36.59
N SER A 332 -5.02 -3.25 36.00
CA SER A 332 -3.97 -4.01 36.66
C SER A 332 -3.05 -3.06 37.47
N TRP A 333 -2.66 -3.49 38.68
CA TRP A 333 -1.71 -2.77 39.53
C TRP A 333 -0.28 -3.00 39.02
N LYS A 334 0.10 -2.38 37.91
CA LYS A 334 1.46 -2.50 37.35
C LYS A 334 2.17 -1.17 37.36
N GLU A 335 3.40 -1.21 37.86
CA GLU A 335 4.30 -0.08 37.80
C GLU A 335 4.93 0.05 36.41
N ARG A 336 5.39 1.25 36.04
CA ARG A 336 6.07 1.57 34.79
C ARG A 336 7.16 0.55 34.43
N VAL A 337 7.99 0.16 35.41
CA VAL A 337 9.10 -0.78 35.21
C VAL A 337 8.63 -2.19 34.85
N ASP A 338 7.52 -2.63 35.44
CA ASP A 338 6.94 -3.95 35.13
C ASP A 338 6.35 -3.97 33.73
N LEU A 339 5.65 -2.89 33.35
CA LEU A 339 5.12 -2.73 31.99
C LEU A 339 6.22 -2.72 30.94
N GLU A 340 7.29 -1.96 31.17
CA GLU A 340 8.45 -1.91 30.28
C GLU A 340 9.09 -3.29 30.12
N ARG A 341 9.27 -4.02 31.21
CA ARG A 341 9.84 -5.38 31.19
C ARG A 341 8.97 -6.36 30.41
N GLU A 342 7.65 -6.32 30.61
CA GLU A 342 6.72 -7.20 29.88
C GLU A 342 6.69 -6.90 28.38
N LEU A 343 6.60 -5.64 28.01
CA LEU A 343 6.62 -5.25 26.58
C LEU A 343 7.95 -5.62 25.91
N ASN A 344 9.08 -5.46 26.61
CA ASN A 344 10.38 -5.89 26.09
C ASN A 344 10.48 -7.42 25.99
N ASN A 345 9.92 -8.18 26.93
CA ASN A 345 9.87 -9.64 26.83
C ASN A 345 9.00 -10.11 25.68
N TRP A 346 7.86 -9.43 25.46
CA TRP A 346 6.97 -9.72 24.35
C TRP A 346 7.63 -9.45 22.99
N ILE A 347 8.26 -8.30 22.80
CA ILE A 347 8.82 -7.92 21.48
C ILE A 347 10.03 -8.79 21.11
N ARG A 348 10.76 -9.34 22.08
CA ARG A 348 11.90 -10.24 21.83
C ARG A 348 11.56 -11.47 21.00
N GLN A 349 10.34 -11.97 21.05
CA GLN A 349 9.90 -13.10 20.25
C GLN A 349 9.95 -12.83 18.72
N TYR A 350 9.92 -11.56 18.31
CA TYR A 350 9.99 -11.12 16.92
C TYR A 350 11.40 -10.69 16.50
N VAL A 351 12.36 -10.78 17.39
CA VAL A 351 13.76 -10.43 17.14
C VAL A 351 14.56 -11.70 16.82
N SER A 352 15.42 -11.59 15.80
CA SER A 352 16.44 -12.58 15.49
C SER A 352 17.77 -11.86 15.26
N ASP A 353 18.74 -12.08 16.14
CA ASP A 353 20.03 -11.36 16.16
C ASP A 353 21.14 -12.09 15.35
N GLN A 354 20.77 -13.05 14.51
CA GLN A 354 21.71 -13.78 13.68
C GLN A 354 22.14 -12.96 12.46
N ASP A 355 23.42 -13.00 12.10
CA ASP A 355 23.95 -12.28 10.94
C ASP A 355 23.48 -12.88 9.61
N VAL A 356 23.34 -14.20 9.55
CA VAL A 356 22.79 -14.91 8.39
C VAL A 356 21.52 -15.62 8.81
N VAL A 357 20.39 -15.06 8.42
CA VAL A 357 19.06 -15.61 8.75
C VAL A 357 18.41 -16.12 7.49
N ASP A 358 17.86 -17.33 7.56
CA ASP A 358 17.04 -17.90 6.48
C ASP A 358 15.86 -16.95 6.14
N PRO A 359 15.50 -16.78 4.86
CA PRO A 359 14.39 -15.90 4.43
C PRO A 359 13.07 -16.19 5.15
N SER A 360 12.78 -17.44 5.46
CA SER A 360 11.57 -17.84 6.18
C SER A 360 11.55 -17.37 7.63
N VAL A 361 12.70 -17.39 8.29
CA VAL A 361 12.88 -16.89 9.67
C VAL A 361 12.80 -15.38 9.69
N ARG A 362 13.41 -14.68 8.72
CA ARG A 362 13.31 -13.22 8.57
C ARG A 362 11.87 -12.77 8.35
N GLY A 363 11.10 -13.52 7.57
CA GLY A 363 9.69 -13.23 7.38
C GLY A 363 8.87 -13.32 8.66
N ARG A 364 9.14 -14.28 9.53
CA ARG A 364 8.43 -14.52 10.80
C ARG A 364 8.96 -13.69 11.98
N ARG A 365 10.25 -13.36 11.97
CA ARG A 365 10.93 -12.51 12.96
C ARG A 365 11.54 -11.32 12.24
N PRO A 366 10.74 -10.30 11.91
CA PRO A 366 11.15 -9.23 11.01
C PRO A 366 12.16 -8.27 11.62
N LEU A 367 12.44 -8.37 12.92
CA LEU A 367 13.29 -7.46 13.65
C LEU A 367 14.67 -8.06 13.92
N ARG A 368 15.72 -7.28 13.71
CA ARG A 368 17.09 -7.59 14.16
C ARG A 368 17.29 -7.11 15.60
N GLN A 369 16.72 -5.97 15.93
CA GLN A 369 16.83 -5.36 17.26
C GLN A 369 15.52 -4.62 17.58
N ALA A 370 15.11 -4.66 18.84
CA ALA A 370 13.97 -3.93 19.32
C ALA A 370 14.15 -3.54 20.77
N GLN A 371 13.70 -2.35 21.13
CA GLN A 371 13.69 -1.83 22.47
C GLN A 371 12.42 -1.01 22.69
N ILE A 372 11.78 -1.22 23.81
CA ILE A 372 10.63 -0.45 24.25
C ILE A 372 11.03 0.27 25.54
N THR A 373 10.80 1.58 25.57
CA THR A 373 10.99 2.42 26.75
C THR A 373 9.65 3.00 27.15
N VAL A 374 9.33 2.91 28.45
CA VAL A 374 8.10 3.45 29.00
C VAL A 374 8.44 4.64 29.90
N SER A 375 7.85 5.78 29.63
CA SER A 375 8.04 7.02 30.42
C SER A 375 6.71 7.56 30.91
N ASP A 376 6.76 8.24 32.06
CA ASP A 376 5.59 8.91 32.62
C ASP A 376 5.21 10.11 31.75
N VAL A 377 3.91 10.41 31.66
CA VAL A 377 3.43 11.63 31.00
C VAL A 377 3.40 12.76 32.03
N GLU A 378 4.14 13.84 31.78
CA GLU A 378 4.15 15.03 32.65
C GLU A 378 2.75 15.63 32.77
N GLY A 379 2.27 15.80 33.98
CA GLY A 379 0.95 16.40 34.29
C GLY A 379 -0.22 15.43 34.34
N ASP A 380 -0.08 14.17 33.92
CA ASP A 380 -1.14 13.17 33.97
C ASP A 380 -0.70 11.89 34.72
N PRO A 381 -0.78 11.85 36.05
CA PRO A 381 -0.39 10.66 36.81
C PRO A 381 -1.16 9.41 36.39
N GLY A 382 -0.43 8.31 36.18
CA GLY A 382 -1.00 7.02 35.70
C GLY A 382 -1.10 6.88 34.21
N TRP A 383 -0.62 7.86 33.43
CA TRP A 383 -0.47 7.77 31.98
C TRP A 383 0.98 7.53 31.62
N TYR A 384 1.17 6.59 30.70
CA TYR A 384 2.48 6.21 30.22
C TYR A 384 2.63 6.48 28.73
N LYS A 385 3.77 6.99 28.34
CA LYS A 385 4.21 7.11 26.96
C LYS A 385 5.10 5.92 26.63
N VAL A 386 4.81 5.24 25.54
CA VAL A 386 5.60 4.10 25.07
C VAL A 386 6.38 4.51 23.83
N ASP A 387 7.70 4.48 23.92
CA ASP A 387 8.62 4.73 22.81
C ASP A 387 9.14 3.39 22.30
N LEU A 388 8.87 3.08 21.03
CA LEU A 388 9.28 1.86 20.36
C LEU A 388 10.42 2.14 19.39
N GLN A 389 11.59 1.55 19.63
CA GLN A 389 12.74 1.57 18.72
C GLN A 389 12.91 0.19 18.12
N VAL A 390 12.84 0.09 16.78
CA VAL A 390 12.98 -1.17 16.06
C VAL A 390 13.98 -1.06 14.93
N ARG A 391 14.74 -2.13 14.74
CA ARG A 391 15.66 -2.29 13.62
C ARG A 391 15.28 -3.54 12.83
N PRO A 392 14.64 -3.41 11.65
CA PRO A 392 14.31 -4.55 10.82
C PRO A 392 15.54 -5.21 10.19
N HIS A 393 15.39 -6.46 9.72
CA HIS A 393 16.43 -7.18 8.98
C HIS A 393 16.71 -6.66 7.57
N PHE A 394 15.93 -5.72 7.13
CA PHE A 394 15.97 -5.25 5.77
C PHE A 394 17.26 -4.44 5.50
N LYS A 395 17.81 -4.55 4.30
CA LYS A 395 18.92 -3.72 3.81
C LYS A 395 18.40 -2.90 2.64
N TYR A 396 18.46 -1.57 2.77
CA TYR A 396 18.29 -0.69 1.64
C TYR A 396 19.66 -0.17 1.24
N MET A 397 20.09 -0.38 0.00
CA MET A 397 21.43 0.00 -0.50
C MET A 397 22.60 -0.33 0.45
N GLY A 398 22.49 -1.44 1.17
CA GLY A 398 23.53 -1.87 2.11
C GLY A 398 23.55 -1.15 3.47
N ALA A 399 22.65 -0.22 3.74
CA ALA A 399 22.57 0.47 5.02
C ALA A 399 21.63 -0.24 6.00
N PHE A 400 22.00 -0.24 7.30
CA PHE A 400 21.12 -0.63 8.41
C PHE A 400 20.57 0.63 9.07
N PHE A 401 19.34 0.58 9.55
CA PHE A 401 18.72 1.74 10.20
C PHE A 401 17.79 1.35 11.32
N THR A 402 17.56 2.32 12.18
CA THR A 402 16.67 2.22 13.33
C THR A 402 15.47 3.12 13.09
N LEU A 403 14.28 2.55 13.19
CA LEU A 403 13.03 3.29 13.18
C LEU A 403 12.60 3.50 14.63
N SER A 404 12.31 4.74 15.00
CA SER A 404 11.73 5.09 16.29
C SER A 404 10.28 5.52 16.10
N LEU A 405 9.36 4.90 16.81
CA LEU A 405 7.93 5.22 16.83
C LEU A 405 7.55 5.66 18.23
N VAL A 406 6.99 6.86 18.33
CA VAL A 406 6.47 7.40 19.59
C VAL A 406 4.96 7.27 19.54
N GLY A 407 4.42 6.40 20.40
CA GLY A 407 2.98 6.26 20.59
C GLY A 407 2.52 7.03 21.83
N LYS A 408 1.58 7.95 21.67
CA LYS A 408 0.90 8.60 22.79
C LYS A 408 -0.38 7.83 23.08
N LEU A 409 -0.55 7.41 24.33
CA LEU A 409 -1.83 6.87 24.80
C LEU A 409 -2.77 8.05 25.00
N ASP A 410 -3.72 8.21 24.11
CA ASP A 410 -4.71 9.27 24.24
C ASP A 410 -5.74 8.93 25.32
N LYS A 411 -6.08 9.97 26.10
CA LYS A 411 -7.16 9.97 27.06
C LYS A 411 -8.49 9.90 26.30
N GLN A 412 -9.32 8.90 26.58
CA GLN A 412 -10.75 8.95 26.25
C GLN A 412 -11.49 9.86 27.20
#